data_ad58863ae999784844cfe7c5a8129144
#
_entry.id   ad58863ae999784844cfe7c5a8129144
#
_cell.length_a   1.000
_cell.length_b   1.000
_cell.length_c   1.000
_cell.angle_alpha   90.00
_cell.angle_beta   90.00
_cell.angle_gamma   90.00
#
_symmetry.space_group_name_H-M   'P 1'
#
loop_
_entity.id
_entity.type
_entity.pdbx_description
1 polymer ?
#
loop_
_entity_poly.entity_id
_entity_poly.type
_entity_poly.pdbx_seq_one_letter_code
_entity_poly.pdbx_strand_id
1 'polypeptide(L)'
;FPVKQQIHNVAVPRTLKATLRPYQQKGFSWMVHLHKQGFGGCLADDMGLGKTLQTLTLLQYIYKPSAPKQPATLIVVPTSLLHNWRREAKRFTGLSMMEYNNTVAIDKKRPEKFFGHFHLIFTTYGMMRNNIDILSSYRFEYVVLDESQNIKNSESLTFRSAIQLQSKHRLALTGTPIENSLKDLWAQFHFIQPDLLGTESAFQKQFIMPIRQGNERVRVQLQQLTAPFILRRSKKEVAPELPELTEETIYCDMTEEQNTCYEQEKNSLRNILLQHPQSTNRLHSFSVLNGILRLRQLSCHPQLILPDYTGTSGKTAQIIETFDTLQSEGHKVLIFSSFVKHLEVLAEA
;
A
#
# COMPACT_ATOMS: atom_id res chain seq x y z
N PHE A 1 -13.69 4.95 26.22
CA PHE A 1 -13.01 6.10 25.57
C PHE A 1 -14.10 6.98 24.97
N PRO A 2 -14.15 8.29 25.25
CA PRO A 2 -15.15 9.18 24.67
C PRO A 2 -14.86 9.36 23.17
N VAL A 3 -15.75 8.88 22.34
CA VAL A 3 -15.69 8.79 20.87
C VAL A 3 -15.74 10.15 20.14
N LYS A 4 -15.81 11.27 20.87
CA LYS A 4 -15.84 12.63 20.31
C LYS A 4 -15.07 13.63 21.18
N GLN A 5 -13.80 13.35 21.49
CA GLN A 5 -12.94 14.47 21.86
C GLN A 5 -12.76 15.34 20.61
N GLN A 6 -13.16 16.61 20.72
CA GLN A 6 -12.85 17.61 19.67
C GLN A 6 -11.35 17.72 19.59
N ILE A 7 -10.77 17.18 18.53
CA ILE A 7 -9.34 17.31 18.27
C ILE A 7 -9.10 18.78 17.92
N HIS A 8 -8.44 19.50 18.82
CA HIS A 8 -8.09 20.90 18.59
C HIS A 8 -7.10 21.02 17.43
N ASN A 9 -7.31 22.00 16.57
CA ASN A 9 -6.38 22.29 15.49
C ASN A 9 -5.01 22.68 16.05
N VAL A 10 -3.98 21.95 15.66
CA VAL A 10 -2.59 22.23 16.01
C VAL A 10 -1.99 23.15 14.95
N ALA A 11 -1.27 24.18 15.36
CA ALA A 11 -0.59 25.08 14.43
C ALA A 11 0.46 24.31 13.60
N VAL A 12 0.44 24.50 12.29
CA VAL A 12 1.43 23.94 11.36
C VAL A 12 2.80 24.53 11.67
N PRO A 13 3.88 23.72 11.70
CA PRO A 13 5.23 24.24 11.91
C PRO A 13 5.59 25.30 10.85
N ARG A 14 6.07 26.46 11.27
CA ARG A 14 6.47 27.56 10.37
C ARG A 14 7.63 27.17 9.43
N THR A 15 8.38 26.14 9.79
CA THR A 15 9.49 25.58 9.00
C THR A 15 9.04 24.63 7.90
N LEU A 16 7.76 24.26 7.86
CA LEU A 16 7.20 23.47 6.76
C LEU A 16 7.05 24.35 5.51
N LYS A 17 7.59 23.89 4.40
CA LYS A 17 7.56 24.57 3.10
C LYS A 17 6.35 24.13 2.25
N ALA A 18 5.17 24.06 2.87
CA ALA A 18 3.93 23.69 2.18
C ALA A 18 2.72 24.26 2.95
N THR A 19 1.64 24.46 2.22
CA THR A 19 0.32 24.81 2.79
C THR A 19 -0.55 23.56 2.81
N LEU A 20 -1.10 23.24 3.98
CA LEU A 20 -2.01 22.11 4.13
C LEU A 20 -3.43 22.51 3.70
N ARG A 21 -4.12 21.60 3.01
CA ARG A 21 -5.57 21.71 2.83
C ARG A 21 -6.28 21.50 4.17
N PRO A 22 -7.53 21.99 4.36
CA PRO A 22 -8.25 21.88 5.63
C PRO A 22 -8.32 20.45 6.19
N TYR A 23 -8.56 19.46 5.33
CA TYR A 23 -8.60 18.07 5.75
C TYR A 23 -7.20 17.54 6.14
N GLN A 24 -6.14 17.98 5.48
CA GLN A 24 -4.76 17.59 5.84
C GLN A 24 -4.37 18.18 7.19
N GLN A 25 -4.80 19.41 7.47
CA GLN A 25 -4.64 20.04 8.78
C GLN A 25 -5.32 19.24 9.89
N LYS A 26 -6.54 18.75 9.63
CA LYS A 26 -7.25 17.86 10.58
C LYS A 26 -6.50 16.55 10.78
N GLY A 27 -5.97 15.96 9.71
CA GLY A 27 -5.18 14.71 9.77
C GLY A 27 -3.88 14.89 10.55
N PHE A 28 -3.17 15.97 10.30
CA PHE A 28 -2.00 16.35 11.08
C PHE A 28 -2.33 16.53 12.57
N SER A 29 -3.39 17.26 12.89
CA SER A 29 -3.82 17.50 14.28
C SER A 29 -4.19 16.20 15.00
N TRP A 30 -4.84 15.26 14.30
CA TRP A 30 -5.14 13.93 14.80
C TRP A 30 -3.86 13.12 15.10
N MET A 31 -2.88 13.12 14.19
CA MET A 31 -1.61 12.44 14.43
C MET A 31 -0.85 13.06 15.63
N VAL A 32 -0.87 14.38 15.79
CA VAL A 32 -0.28 15.06 16.96
C VAL A 32 -1.01 14.68 18.25
N HIS A 33 -2.34 14.52 18.20
CA HIS A 33 -3.11 14.07 19.35
C HIS A 33 -2.67 12.66 19.77
N LEU A 34 -2.59 11.71 18.84
CA LEU A 34 -2.09 10.36 19.11
C LEU A 34 -0.65 10.36 19.65
N HIS A 35 0.23 11.16 19.06
CA HIS A 35 1.61 11.33 19.51
C HIS A 35 1.69 11.75 20.98
N LYS A 36 0.91 12.76 21.38
CA LYS A 36 0.89 13.26 22.77
C LYS A 36 0.38 12.22 23.77
N GLN A 37 -0.49 11.33 23.33
CA GLN A 37 -1.04 10.25 24.17
C GLN A 37 -0.17 8.97 24.17
N GLY A 38 0.93 8.95 23.42
CA GLY A 38 1.79 7.77 23.31
C GLY A 38 1.25 6.67 22.40
N PHE A 39 0.26 6.95 21.57
CA PHE A 39 -0.39 5.98 20.69
C PHE A 39 0.18 6.00 19.28
N GLY A 40 0.08 4.85 18.62
CA GLY A 40 0.23 4.72 17.17
C GLY A 40 -1.07 4.98 16.43
N GLY A 41 -1.02 5.04 15.09
CA GLY A 41 -2.20 5.28 14.26
C GLY A 41 -2.09 4.73 12.84
N CYS A 42 -3.24 4.66 12.16
CA CYS A 42 -3.36 4.30 10.75
C CYS A 42 -4.02 5.44 9.98
N LEU A 43 -3.26 6.09 9.10
CA LEU A 43 -3.79 7.07 8.15
C LEU A 43 -4.18 6.34 6.88
N ALA A 44 -5.49 6.08 6.73
CA ALA A 44 -6.08 5.26 5.68
C ALA A 44 -6.83 6.10 4.62
N ASP A 45 -6.37 7.32 4.38
CA ASP A 45 -6.91 8.22 3.35
C ASP A 45 -6.74 7.62 1.95
N ASP A 46 -7.66 7.92 1.05
CA ASP A 46 -7.55 7.55 -0.36
C ASP A 46 -6.21 7.98 -0.96
N MET A 47 -5.78 7.29 -2.01
CA MET A 47 -4.56 7.64 -2.75
C MET A 47 -4.66 9.07 -3.29
N GLY A 48 -3.56 9.83 -3.21
CA GLY A 48 -3.51 11.23 -3.69
C GLY A 48 -3.98 12.28 -2.69
N LEU A 49 -4.47 11.91 -1.50
CA LEU A 49 -4.86 12.87 -0.45
C LEU A 49 -3.67 13.42 0.37
N GLY A 50 -2.43 13.12 -0.04
CA GLY A 50 -1.23 13.69 0.57
C GLY A 50 -0.89 13.11 1.93
N LYS A 51 -0.99 11.80 2.12
CA LYS A 51 -0.54 11.10 3.33
C LYS A 51 0.91 11.40 3.65
N THR A 52 1.78 11.42 2.64
CA THR A 52 3.20 11.78 2.76
C THR A 52 3.38 13.18 3.38
N LEU A 53 2.70 14.19 2.83
CA LEU A 53 2.79 15.56 3.32
C LEU A 53 2.29 15.69 4.77
N GLN A 54 1.17 15.06 5.11
CA GLN A 54 0.63 15.04 6.47
C GLN A 54 1.63 14.41 7.45
N THR A 55 2.24 13.28 7.07
CA THR A 55 3.27 12.60 7.87
C THR A 55 4.53 13.46 8.03
N LEU A 56 5.03 14.05 6.95
CA LEU A 56 6.17 14.96 7.00
C LEU A 56 5.89 16.18 7.87
N THR A 57 4.66 16.68 7.89
CA THR A 57 4.24 17.77 8.78
C THR A 57 4.32 17.36 10.26
N LEU A 58 3.86 16.13 10.58
CA LEU A 58 4.01 15.57 11.93
C LEU A 58 5.49 15.48 12.32
N LEU A 59 6.34 14.95 11.45
CA LEU A 59 7.77 14.80 11.73
C LEU A 59 8.46 16.16 11.88
N GLN A 60 8.11 17.14 11.05
CA GLN A 60 8.61 18.51 11.19
C GLN A 60 8.14 19.17 12.52
N TYR A 61 6.97 18.81 13.03
CA TYR A 61 6.49 19.26 14.34
C TYR A 61 7.29 18.62 15.48
N ILE A 62 7.66 17.37 15.38
CA ILE A 62 8.42 16.61 16.39
C ILE A 62 9.88 17.10 16.45
N TYR A 63 10.51 17.24 15.29
CA TYR A 63 11.92 17.65 15.15
C TYR A 63 12.10 19.17 15.03
N LYS A 64 11.25 19.95 15.69
CA LYS A 64 11.44 21.41 15.72
C LYS A 64 12.69 21.80 16.49
N PRO A 65 13.39 22.90 16.11
CA PRO A 65 14.64 23.30 16.73
C PRO A 65 14.58 23.52 18.25
N SER A 66 13.41 23.89 18.77
CA SER A 66 13.16 24.10 20.20
C SER A 66 12.86 22.82 20.98
N ALA A 67 12.74 21.67 20.32
CA ALA A 67 12.49 20.39 20.97
C ALA A 67 13.80 19.74 21.43
N PRO A 68 13.79 18.95 22.52
CA PRO A 68 14.92 18.09 22.85
C PRO A 68 15.29 17.19 21.67
N LYS A 69 16.58 16.81 21.58
CA LYS A 69 17.05 15.89 20.52
C LYS A 69 16.30 14.57 20.63
N GLN A 70 15.58 14.22 19.57
CA GLN A 70 14.83 12.96 19.46
C GLN A 70 15.63 11.92 18.66
N PRO A 71 15.39 10.62 18.90
CA PRO A 71 15.90 9.56 18.03
C PRO A 71 15.41 9.74 16.59
N ALA A 72 16.09 9.11 15.62
CA ALA A 72 15.65 9.14 14.22
C ALA A 72 14.28 8.48 14.02
N THR A 73 13.59 8.85 12.94
CA THR A 73 12.40 8.16 12.42
C THR A 73 12.79 7.24 11.28
N LEU A 74 12.36 5.98 11.33
CA LEU A 74 12.47 5.03 10.22
C LEU A 74 11.21 5.08 9.36
N ILE A 75 11.36 5.28 8.05
CA ILE A 75 10.28 5.30 7.08
C ILE A 75 10.52 4.15 6.10
N VAL A 76 9.64 3.14 6.17
CA VAL A 76 9.70 1.94 5.33
C VAL A 76 8.68 2.07 4.21
N VAL A 77 9.15 2.00 2.96
CA VAL A 77 8.32 2.23 1.78
C VAL A 77 8.53 1.16 0.72
N PRO A 78 7.59 0.95 -0.21
CA PRO A 78 7.84 0.21 -1.44
C PRO A 78 8.99 0.83 -2.24
N THR A 79 9.77 0.00 -2.94
CA THR A 79 10.94 0.46 -3.72
C THR A 79 10.56 1.56 -4.72
N SER A 80 9.40 1.45 -5.37
CA SER A 80 8.90 2.43 -6.33
C SER A 80 8.59 3.81 -5.73
N LEU A 81 8.31 3.88 -4.42
CA LEU A 81 7.96 5.13 -3.74
C LEU A 81 9.15 5.79 -3.04
N LEU A 82 10.28 5.12 -2.89
CA LEU A 82 11.44 5.60 -2.14
C LEU A 82 11.96 6.96 -2.66
N HIS A 83 12.13 7.07 -3.98
CA HIS A 83 12.57 8.32 -4.61
C HIS A 83 11.57 9.46 -4.37
N ASN A 84 10.28 9.18 -4.49
CA ASN A 84 9.22 10.17 -4.29
C ASN A 84 9.21 10.71 -2.85
N TRP A 85 9.28 9.82 -1.86
CA TRP A 85 9.35 10.19 -0.45
C TRP A 85 10.54 11.10 -0.14
N ARG A 86 11.73 10.76 -0.64
CA ARG A 86 12.93 11.57 -0.46
C ARG A 86 12.80 12.95 -1.11
N ARG A 87 12.26 13.00 -2.33
CA ARG A 87 12.01 14.25 -3.06
C ARG A 87 11.03 15.14 -2.29
N GLU A 88 9.92 14.60 -1.79
CA GLU A 88 8.93 15.34 -1.02
C GLU A 88 9.51 15.80 0.33
N ALA A 89 10.23 14.95 1.04
CA ALA A 89 10.87 15.32 2.30
C ALA A 89 11.87 16.47 2.11
N LYS A 90 12.71 16.43 1.08
CA LYS A 90 13.65 17.52 0.73
C LYS A 90 12.92 18.81 0.34
N ARG A 91 11.78 18.68 -0.35
CA ARG A 91 10.99 19.83 -0.82
C ARG A 91 10.27 20.53 0.33
N PHE A 92 9.65 19.77 1.22
CA PHE A 92 8.71 20.30 2.21
C PHE A 92 9.32 20.53 3.59
N THR A 93 10.45 19.87 3.91
CA THR A 93 11.06 19.95 5.24
C THR A 93 12.52 20.42 5.18
N GLY A 94 13.06 20.81 6.35
CA GLY A 94 14.49 21.04 6.55
C GLY A 94 15.19 19.92 7.31
N LEU A 95 14.56 18.74 7.41
CA LEU A 95 15.06 17.63 8.21
C LEU A 95 16.24 16.93 7.52
N SER A 96 17.28 16.59 8.31
CA SER A 96 18.39 15.76 7.81
C SER A 96 17.89 14.36 7.52
N MET A 97 18.28 13.80 6.37
CA MET A 97 17.77 12.51 5.91
C MET A 97 18.85 11.66 5.28
N MET A 98 18.67 10.35 5.35
CA MET A 98 19.48 9.38 4.65
C MET A 98 18.66 8.23 4.09
N GLU A 99 19.19 7.56 3.09
CA GLU A 99 18.67 6.28 2.59
C GLU A 99 19.54 5.15 3.13
N TYR A 100 18.92 4.25 3.88
CA TYR A 100 19.57 3.06 4.38
C TYR A 100 19.56 1.96 3.32
N ASN A 101 20.75 1.57 2.88
CA ASN A 101 21.00 0.51 1.91
C ASN A 101 22.18 -0.38 2.36
N ASN A 102 22.46 -1.47 1.65
CA ASN A 102 23.48 -2.45 2.01
C ASN A 102 24.93 -1.91 1.95
N THR A 103 25.15 -0.72 1.41
CA THR A 103 26.51 -0.16 1.26
C THR A 103 27.04 0.47 2.53
N VAL A 104 26.17 0.63 3.53
CA VAL A 104 26.51 1.32 4.78
C VAL A 104 26.85 0.30 5.86
N ALA A 105 28.11 0.27 6.27
CA ALA A 105 28.55 -0.52 7.40
C ALA A 105 28.15 0.19 8.71
N ILE A 106 27.31 -0.46 9.52
CA ILE A 106 26.87 0.06 10.82
C ILE A 106 27.36 -0.87 11.93
N ASP A 107 27.99 -0.28 12.94
CA ASP A 107 28.34 -1.00 14.17
C ASP A 107 27.05 -1.34 14.95
N LYS A 108 26.70 -2.62 14.97
CA LYS A 108 25.51 -3.14 15.67
C LYS A 108 25.52 -2.85 17.17
N LYS A 109 26.71 -2.66 17.77
CA LYS A 109 26.85 -2.37 19.21
C LYS A 109 26.62 -0.91 19.56
N ARG A 110 26.69 -0.02 18.54
CA ARG A 110 26.54 1.43 18.73
C ARG A 110 25.75 2.07 17.57
N PRO A 111 24.52 1.57 17.31
CA PRO A 111 23.71 2.05 16.18
C PRO A 111 23.34 3.53 16.33
N GLU A 112 23.29 4.06 17.56
CA GLU A 112 23.02 5.46 17.86
C GLU A 112 24.09 6.41 17.29
N LYS A 113 25.34 5.96 17.18
CA LYS A 113 26.41 6.74 16.57
C LYS A 113 26.18 7.01 15.09
N PHE A 114 25.39 6.16 14.45
CA PHE A 114 25.04 6.31 13.05
C PHE A 114 23.66 6.93 12.86
N PHE A 115 22.62 6.27 13.36
CA PHE A 115 21.23 6.70 13.18
C PHE A 115 20.95 8.04 13.85
N GLY A 116 21.59 8.34 14.97
CA GLY A 116 21.39 9.58 15.72
C GLY A 116 21.85 10.88 15.01
N HIS A 117 22.50 10.80 13.86
CA HIS A 117 22.89 11.97 13.04
C HIS A 117 21.75 12.45 12.14
N PHE A 118 20.74 11.64 11.90
CA PHE A 118 19.68 11.93 10.97
C PHE A 118 18.33 12.03 11.69
N HIS A 119 17.43 12.85 11.12
CA HIS A 119 16.04 12.90 11.56
C HIS A 119 15.22 11.81 10.87
N LEU A 120 15.43 11.62 9.56
CA LEU A 120 14.70 10.67 8.73
C LEU A 120 15.62 9.63 8.12
N ILE A 121 15.24 8.37 8.24
CA ILE A 121 15.92 7.23 7.63
C ILE A 121 14.92 6.52 6.74
N PHE A 122 15.19 6.52 5.44
CA PHE A 122 14.36 5.85 4.45
C PHE A 122 14.92 4.48 4.12
N THR A 123 14.05 3.48 4.04
CA THR A 123 14.40 2.13 3.61
C THR A 123 13.24 1.47 2.91
N THR A 124 13.48 0.31 2.30
CA THR A 124 12.42 -0.49 1.66
C THR A 124 12.06 -1.70 2.51
N TYR A 125 10.89 -2.31 2.26
CA TYR A 125 10.48 -3.54 2.93
C TYR A 125 11.48 -4.69 2.74
N GLY A 126 12.08 -4.80 1.54
CA GLY A 126 13.13 -5.78 1.27
C GLY A 126 14.38 -5.55 2.13
N MET A 127 14.85 -4.30 2.19
CA MET A 127 15.99 -3.91 2.99
C MET A 127 15.74 -4.08 4.49
N MET A 128 14.54 -3.73 4.96
CA MET A 128 14.12 -3.95 6.35
C MET A 128 14.23 -5.42 6.74
N ARG A 129 13.70 -6.34 5.91
CA ARG A 129 13.79 -7.79 6.18
C ARG A 129 15.23 -8.28 6.25
N ASN A 130 16.05 -7.86 5.28
CA ASN A 130 17.43 -8.35 5.15
C ASN A 130 18.35 -7.82 6.26
N ASN A 131 18.00 -6.69 6.88
CA ASN A 131 18.83 -6.01 7.88
C ASN A 131 18.12 -5.80 9.21
N ILE A 132 17.16 -6.66 9.53
CA ILE A 132 16.35 -6.48 10.74
C ILE A 132 17.18 -6.50 12.03
N ASP A 133 18.26 -7.29 12.09
CA ASP A 133 19.16 -7.35 13.25
C ASP A 133 19.79 -5.99 13.58
N ILE A 134 20.10 -5.19 12.54
CA ILE A 134 20.67 -3.85 12.72
C ILE A 134 19.56 -2.86 13.09
N LEU A 135 18.46 -2.89 12.33
CA LEU A 135 17.37 -1.94 12.52
C LEU A 135 16.64 -2.13 13.85
N SER A 136 16.52 -3.37 14.34
CA SER A 136 15.92 -3.66 15.65
C SER A 136 16.83 -3.33 16.84
N SER A 137 18.14 -3.13 16.63
CA SER A 137 19.06 -2.74 17.69
C SER A 137 18.96 -1.26 18.09
N TYR A 138 18.25 -0.44 17.30
CA TYR A 138 18.06 0.99 17.56
C TYR A 138 16.59 1.30 17.86
N ARG A 139 16.34 2.10 18.90
CA ARG A 139 14.99 2.55 19.25
C ARG A 139 14.68 3.87 18.56
N PHE A 140 13.84 3.81 17.53
CA PHE A 140 13.41 4.96 16.74
C PHE A 140 12.39 5.83 17.49
N GLU A 141 12.26 7.09 17.10
CA GLU A 141 11.16 7.96 17.55
C GLU A 141 9.84 7.48 16.94
N TYR A 142 9.85 7.28 15.61
CA TYR A 142 8.76 6.67 14.85
C TYR A 142 9.27 5.55 13.97
N VAL A 143 8.43 4.53 13.78
CA VAL A 143 8.47 3.65 12.61
C VAL A 143 7.22 3.93 11.80
N VAL A 144 7.41 4.41 10.57
CA VAL A 144 6.35 4.68 9.60
C VAL A 144 6.38 3.62 8.52
N LEU A 145 5.27 2.93 8.28
CA LEU A 145 5.12 1.98 7.17
C LEU A 145 4.19 2.58 6.13
N ASP A 146 4.71 2.88 4.93
CA ASP A 146 3.87 3.29 3.80
C ASP A 146 3.43 2.06 3.01
N GLU A 147 2.22 2.10 2.44
CA GLU A 147 1.54 0.96 1.85
C GLU A 147 1.55 -0.24 2.81
N SER A 148 1.06 0.00 4.03
CA SER A 148 1.15 -0.93 5.15
C SER A 148 0.43 -2.26 4.94
N GLN A 149 -0.37 -2.43 3.87
CA GLN A 149 -0.88 -3.73 3.44
C GLN A 149 0.24 -4.74 3.12
N ASN A 150 1.50 -4.31 2.99
CA ASN A 150 2.65 -5.21 2.89
C ASN A 150 2.86 -6.09 4.12
N ILE A 151 2.28 -5.71 5.27
CA ILE A 151 2.33 -6.49 6.52
C ILE A 151 1.00 -7.16 6.88
N LYS A 152 0.02 -7.25 5.96
CA LYS A 152 -1.30 -7.84 6.23
C LYS A 152 -1.28 -9.32 6.61
N ASN A 153 -0.30 -10.07 6.12
CA ASN A 153 -0.14 -11.48 6.45
C ASN A 153 0.80 -11.66 7.64
N SER A 154 0.24 -12.07 8.79
CA SER A 154 0.97 -12.32 10.05
C SER A 154 2.04 -13.40 9.95
N GLU A 155 1.92 -14.33 9.00
CA GLU A 155 2.92 -15.39 8.78
C GLU A 155 4.10 -14.95 7.92
N SER A 156 4.00 -13.79 7.25
CA SER A 156 5.03 -13.31 6.34
C SER A 156 6.30 -12.86 7.08
N LEU A 157 7.45 -13.03 6.42
CA LEU A 157 8.72 -12.50 6.94
C LEU A 157 8.68 -10.97 7.09
N THR A 158 7.94 -10.29 6.22
CA THR A 158 7.78 -8.82 6.27
C THR A 158 7.08 -8.38 7.55
N PHE A 159 5.99 -9.04 7.92
CA PHE A 159 5.28 -8.77 9.17
C PHE A 159 6.19 -9.04 10.38
N ARG A 160 6.81 -10.23 10.42
CA ARG A 160 7.71 -10.62 11.53
C ARG A 160 8.87 -9.65 11.72
N SER A 161 9.44 -9.12 10.62
CA SER A 161 10.47 -8.08 10.71
C SER A 161 9.90 -6.76 11.21
N ALA A 162 8.74 -6.32 10.70
CA ALA A 162 8.15 -5.05 11.10
C ALA A 162 7.83 -4.98 12.60
N ILE A 163 7.34 -6.06 13.20
CA ILE A 163 7.03 -6.10 14.65
C ILE A 163 8.27 -6.12 15.54
N GLN A 164 9.44 -6.55 15.04
CA GLN A 164 10.71 -6.54 15.78
C GLN A 164 11.32 -5.13 15.88
N LEU A 165 10.92 -4.19 15.02
CA LEU A 165 11.41 -2.82 15.08
C LEU A 165 11.01 -2.16 16.40
N GLN A 166 11.97 -1.51 17.04
CA GLN A 166 11.76 -0.79 18.28
C GLN A 166 11.52 0.69 18.01
N SER A 167 10.43 1.22 18.55
CA SER A 167 10.11 2.66 18.43
C SER A 167 9.26 3.14 19.60
N LYS A 168 9.20 4.46 19.78
CA LYS A 168 8.25 5.07 20.73
C LYS A 168 6.83 5.11 20.15
N HIS A 169 6.74 5.40 18.84
CA HIS A 169 5.46 5.51 18.13
C HIS A 169 5.49 4.73 16.82
N ARG A 170 4.32 4.32 16.35
CA ARG A 170 4.16 3.59 15.09
C ARG A 170 3.05 4.22 14.26
N LEU A 171 3.30 4.40 12.98
CA LEU A 171 2.33 4.97 12.04
C LEU A 171 2.24 4.07 10.80
N ALA A 172 1.04 3.64 10.48
CA ALA A 172 0.73 2.93 9.25
C ALA A 172 0.04 3.87 8.26
N LEU A 173 0.49 3.87 7.01
CA LEU A 173 -0.13 4.60 5.92
C LEU A 173 -0.64 3.58 4.90
N THR A 174 -1.88 3.73 4.45
CA THR A 174 -2.46 2.87 3.41
C THR A 174 -3.46 3.64 2.57
N GLY A 175 -3.55 3.33 1.29
CA GLY A 175 -4.60 3.85 0.40
C GLY A 175 -5.73 2.85 0.20
N THR A 176 -5.54 1.61 0.63
CA THR A 176 -6.56 0.57 0.56
C THR A 176 -7.18 0.38 1.94
N PRO A 177 -8.52 0.41 2.03
CA PRO A 177 -9.18 0.17 3.30
C PRO A 177 -8.82 -1.20 3.87
N ILE A 178 -8.84 -1.30 5.20
CA ILE A 178 -8.68 -2.55 5.95
C ILE A 178 -9.98 -3.38 5.82
N GLU A 179 -10.43 -3.64 4.59
CA GLU A 179 -11.77 -4.19 4.32
C GLU A 179 -11.76 -5.67 3.94
N ASN A 180 -10.61 -6.21 3.52
CA ASN A 180 -10.60 -7.55 2.94
C ASN A 180 -10.65 -8.67 3.97
N SER A 181 -10.16 -8.44 5.19
CA SER A 181 -10.13 -9.49 6.22
C SER A 181 -9.94 -8.90 7.62
N LEU A 182 -10.66 -9.45 8.59
CA LEU A 182 -10.43 -9.14 10.01
C LEU A 182 -9.03 -9.55 10.47
N LYS A 183 -8.40 -10.53 9.81
CA LYS A 183 -6.99 -10.87 10.05
C LYS A 183 -6.04 -9.75 9.62
N ASP A 184 -6.32 -9.10 8.50
CA ASP A 184 -5.53 -7.97 8.02
C ASP A 184 -5.63 -6.80 9.00
N LEU A 185 -6.83 -6.54 9.55
CA LEU A 185 -7.04 -5.56 10.61
C LEU A 185 -6.18 -5.89 11.84
N TRP A 186 -6.20 -7.14 12.30
CA TRP A 186 -5.40 -7.56 13.44
C TRP A 186 -3.91 -7.34 13.19
N ALA A 187 -3.40 -7.72 12.03
CA ALA A 187 -1.97 -7.56 11.69
C ALA A 187 -1.55 -6.07 11.70
N GLN A 188 -2.38 -5.19 11.14
CA GLN A 188 -2.14 -3.74 11.18
C GLN A 188 -2.12 -3.22 12.62
N PHE A 189 -3.10 -3.62 13.44
CA PHE A 189 -3.18 -3.17 14.83
C PHE A 189 -2.08 -3.76 15.70
N HIS A 190 -1.67 -4.99 15.46
CA HIS A 190 -0.55 -5.59 16.16
C HIS A 190 0.77 -4.84 15.90
N PHE A 191 0.92 -4.22 14.72
CA PHE A 191 2.01 -3.29 14.48
C PHE A 191 1.78 -1.93 15.15
N ILE A 192 0.62 -1.29 14.96
CA ILE A 192 0.34 0.08 15.43
C ILE A 192 0.27 0.15 16.96
N GLN A 193 -0.45 -0.80 17.57
CA GLN A 193 -0.73 -0.87 19.01
C GLN A 193 -0.78 -2.34 19.45
N PRO A 194 0.37 -2.96 19.74
CA PRO A 194 0.48 -4.42 19.93
C PRO A 194 -0.50 -5.02 20.95
N ASP A 195 -0.79 -4.30 22.03
CA ASP A 195 -1.59 -4.84 23.14
C ASP A 195 -3.10 -4.61 22.98
N LEU A 196 -3.53 -3.82 21.99
CA LEU A 196 -4.95 -3.39 21.88
C LEU A 196 -5.89 -4.55 21.54
N LEU A 197 -5.51 -5.41 20.60
CA LEU A 197 -6.34 -6.51 20.10
C LEU A 197 -5.88 -7.89 20.62
N GLY A 198 -4.88 -7.92 21.48
CA GLY A 198 -4.33 -9.15 22.04
C GLY A 198 -3.63 -10.05 21.02
N THR A 199 -3.47 -11.34 21.36
CA THR A 199 -2.87 -12.33 20.47
C THR A 199 -3.80 -12.69 19.31
N GLU A 200 -3.25 -13.19 18.19
CA GLU A 200 -4.03 -13.60 17.02
C GLU A 200 -5.09 -14.65 17.37
N SER A 201 -4.74 -15.61 18.22
CA SER A 201 -5.67 -16.66 18.67
C SER A 201 -6.81 -16.12 19.55
N ALA A 202 -6.52 -15.16 20.42
CA ALA A 202 -7.54 -14.48 21.23
C ALA A 202 -8.48 -13.65 20.33
N PHE A 203 -7.92 -12.88 19.41
CA PHE A 203 -8.67 -12.09 18.45
C PHE A 203 -9.57 -12.94 17.55
N GLN A 204 -9.09 -14.10 17.12
CA GLN A 204 -9.87 -15.05 16.34
C GLN A 204 -11.12 -15.54 17.11
N LYS A 205 -10.95 -15.89 18.39
CA LYS A 205 -12.05 -16.37 19.24
C LYS A 205 -13.02 -15.26 19.63
N GLN A 206 -12.51 -14.07 19.98
CA GLN A 206 -13.33 -12.98 20.51
C GLN A 206 -14.05 -12.18 19.43
N PHE A 207 -13.44 -12.02 18.25
CA PHE A 207 -13.97 -11.17 17.20
C PHE A 207 -14.25 -11.91 15.89
N ILE A 208 -13.29 -12.66 15.32
CA ILE A 208 -13.46 -13.24 13.98
C ILE A 208 -14.59 -14.26 13.96
N MET A 209 -14.58 -15.21 14.89
CA MET A 209 -15.62 -16.28 14.91
C MET A 209 -17.01 -15.73 15.17
N PRO A 210 -17.26 -14.88 16.20
CA PRO A 210 -18.57 -14.33 16.43
C PRO A 210 -19.09 -13.44 15.27
N ILE A 211 -18.22 -12.62 14.68
CA ILE A 211 -18.61 -11.76 13.54
C ILE A 211 -18.97 -12.61 12.32
N ARG A 212 -18.26 -13.69 12.03
CA ARG A 212 -18.62 -14.64 10.97
C ARG A 212 -19.97 -15.35 11.20
N GLN A 213 -20.37 -15.49 12.46
CA GLN A 213 -21.67 -16.04 12.86
C GLN A 213 -22.78 -14.98 12.88
N GLY A 214 -22.50 -13.75 12.40
CA GLY A 214 -23.48 -12.67 12.33
C GLY A 214 -23.68 -11.88 13.63
N ASN A 215 -22.76 -11.99 14.61
CA ASN A 215 -22.88 -11.23 15.86
C ASN A 215 -22.52 -9.74 15.64
N GLU A 216 -23.56 -8.95 15.40
CA GLU A 216 -23.42 -7.51 15.11
C GLU A 216 -22.90 -6.70 16.31
N ARG A 217 -23.22 -7.11 17.54
CA ARG A 217 -22.71 -6.41 18.75
C ARG A 217 -21.19 -6.47 18.83
N VAL A 218 -20.61 -7.63 18.54
CA VAL A 218 -19.16 -7.82 18.54
C VAL A 218 -18.51 -7.01 17.41
N ARG A 219 -19.17 -6.90 16.24
CA ARG A 219 -18.70 -6.06 15.13
C ARG A 219 -18.65 -4.58 15.54
N VAL A 220 -19.71 -4.07 16.14
CA VAL A 220 -19.76 -2.68 16.61
C VAL A 220 -18.73 -2.43 17.71
N GLN A 221 -18.55 -3.36 18.63
CA GLN A 221 -17.53 -3.27 19.67
C GLN A 221 -16.11 -3.16 19.07
N LEU A 222 -15.78 -3.98 18.08
CA LEU A 222 -14.49 -3.92 17.39
C LEU A 222 -14.29 -2.58 16.68
N GLN A 223 -15.32 -2.08 15.99
CA GLN A 223 -15.29 -0.77 15.36
C GLN A 223 -15.03 0.36 16.37
N GLN A 224 -15.74 0.36 17.50
CA GLN A 224 -15.54 1.36 18.55
C GLN A 224 -14.13 1.31 19.15
N LEU A 225 -13.56 0.12 19.30
CA LEU A 225 -12.22 -0.08 19.83
C LEU A 225 -11.14 0.43 18.88
N THR A 226 -11.33 0.25 17.57
CA THR A 226 -10.32 0.59 16.55
C THR A 226 -10.48 1.99 15.98
N ALA A 227 -11.67 2.57 15.98
CA ALA A 227 -11.99 3.87 15.37
C ALA A 227 -11.08 5.04 15.82
N PRO A 228 -10.65 5.18 17.09
CA PRO A 228 -9.78 6.28 17.49
C PRO A 228 -8.41 6.28 16.79
N PHE A 229 -7.96 5.12 16.35
CA PHE A 229 -6.63 4.89 15.80
C PHE A 229 -6.61 4.81 14.27
N ILE A 230 -7.75 4.95 13.61
CA ILE A 230 -7.86 4.96 12.14
C ILE A 230 -8.47 6.28 11.71
N LEU A 231 -7.78 6.97 10.81
CA LEU A 231 -8.34 8.11 10.09
C LEU A 231 -8.44 7.75 8.61
N ARG A 232 -9.68 7.67 8.12
CA ARG A 232 -9.99 7.37 6.72
C ARG A 232 -10.88 8.46 6.14
N ARG A 233 -10.53 8.94 4.97
CA ARG A 233 -11.33 9.92 4.20
C ARG A 233 -11.23 9.57 2.73
N SER A 234 -12.35 9.65 2.05
CA SER A 234 -12.42 9.46 0.60
C SER A 234 -12.19 10.78 -0.13
N LYS A 235 -11.77 10.69 -1.40
CA LYS A 235 -11.66 11.87 -2.27
C LYS A 235 -12.98 12.62 -2.38
N LYS A 236 -14.11 11.90 -2.49
CA LYS A 236 -15.45 12.49 -2.57
C LYS A 236 -15.80 13.35 -1.36
N GLU A 237 -15.35 12.95 -0.16
CA GLU A 237 -15.66 13.69 1.08
C GLU A 237 -14.82 14.96 1.25
N VAL A 238 -13.58 14.98 0.77
CA VAL A 238 -12.62 16.04 1.13
C VAL A 238 -12.21 16.94 -0.04
N ALA A 239 -12.54 16.56 -1.26
CA ALA A 239 -12.23 17.29 -2.48
C ALA A 239 -13.45 17.30 -3.43
N PRO A 240 -14.58 17.92 -3.01
CA PRO A 240 -15.80 17.97 -3.81
C PRO A 240 -15.63 18.77 -5.11
N GLU A 241 -14.53 19.52 -5.23
CA GLU A 241 -14.15 20.25 -6.45
C GLU A 241 -13.62 19.34 -7.57
N LEU A 242 -13.32 18.07 -7.27
CA LEU A 242 -12.89 17.14 -8.31
C LEU A 242 -14.10 16.68 -9.13
N PRO A 243 -13.95 16.58 -10.48
CA PRO A 243 -15.00 16.05 -11.32
C PRO A 243 -15.36 14.61 -10.90
N GLU A 244 -16.60 14.24 -11.16
CA GLU A 244 -17.04 12.87 -10.93
C GLU A 244 -16.25 11.89 -11.80
N LEU A 245 -15.94 10.72 -11.23
CA LEU A 245 -15.33 9.62 -11.96
C LEU A 245 -16.40 8.99 -12.86
N THR A 246 -16.17 9.04 -14.18
CA THR A 246 -16.95 8.28 -15.15
C THR A 246 -16.23 6.97 -15.42
N GLU A 247 -16.91 5.85 -15.20
CA GLU A 247 -16.41 4.51 -15.51
C GLU A 247 -17.22 3.91 -16.65
N GLU A 248 -16.52 3.49 -17.70
CA GLU A 248 -17.13 2.84 -18.85
C GLU A 248 -16.45 1.49 -19.11
N THR A 249 -17.24 0.48 -19.41
CA THR A 249 -16.75 -0.85 -19.81
C THR A 249 -16.92 -1.01 -21.30
N ILE A 250 -15.79 -1.08 -22.02
CA ILE A 250 -15.77 -1.31 -23.47
C ILE A 250 -15.54 -2.79 -23.73
N TYR A 251 -16.44 -3.42 -24.44
CA TYR A 251 -16.32 -4.79 -24.90
C TYR A 251 -15.70 -4.80 -26.29
N CYS A 252 -14.70 -5.66 -26.50
CA CYS A 252 -13.98 -5.80 -27.76
C CYS A 252 -14.11 -7.24 -28.25
N ASP A 253 -14.50 -7.41 -29.52
CA ASP A 253 -14.49 -8.71 -30.18
C ASP A 253 -13.07 -9.09 -30.56
N MET A 254 -12.78 -10.39 -30.55
CA MET A 254 -11.50 -10.92 -31.02
C MET A 254 -11.47 -10.88 -32.56
N THR A 255 -10.29 -10.66 -33.15
CA THR A 255 -10.11 -10.92 -34.60
C THR A 255 -10.25 -12.39 -34.88
N GLU A 256 -10.54 -12.76 -36.13
CA GLU A 256 -10.71 -14.21 -36.54
C GLU A 256 -9.46 -15.04 -36.20
N GLU A 257 -8.29 -14.52 -36.51
CA GLU A 257 -7.02 -15.16 -36.18
C GLU A 257 -6.79 -15.30 -34.68
N GLN A 258 -7.06 -14.25 -33.94
CA GLN A 258 -6.98 -14.27 -32.48
C GLN A 258 -7.94 -15.29 -31.88
N ASN A 259 -9.18 -15.31 -32.35
CA ASN A 259 -10.20 -16.26 -31.89
C ASN A 259 -9.79 -17.71 -32.17
N THR A 260 -9.18 -17.97 -33.31
CA THR A 260 -8.66 -19.30 -33.67
C THR A 260 -7.62 -19.76 -32.64
N CYS A 261 -6.64 -18.92 -32.30
CA CYS A 261 -5.64 -19.21 -31.27
C CYS A 261 -6.27 -19.44 -29.91
N TYR A 262 -7.26 -18.61 -29.55
CA TYR A 262 -7.97 -18.70 -28.28
C TYR A 262 -8.76 -20.00 -28.14
N GLU A 263 -9.53 -20.39 -29.17
CA GLU A 263 -10.33 -21.64 -29.19
C GLU A 263 -9.44 -22.89 -29.15
N GLN A 264 -8.28 -22.88 -29.82
CA GLN A 264 -7.30 -23.97 -29.73
C GLN A 264 -6.80 -24.16 -28.30
N GLU A 265 -6.39 -23.10 -27.62
CA GLU A 265 -5.92 -23.17 -26.23
C GLU A 265 -7.05 -23.58 -25.28
N LYS A 266 -8.24 -23.05 -25.48
CA LYS A 266 -9.45 -23.38 -24.70
C LYS A 266 -9.81 -24.89 -24.83
N ASN A 267 -9.76 -25.45 -26.04
CA ASN A 267 -10.01 -26.84 -26.27
C ASN A 267 -8.93 -27.73 -25.66
N SER A 268 -7.66 -27.31 -25.72
CA SER A 268 -6.55 -28.01 -25.05
C SER A 268 -6.77 -28.07 -23.56
N LEU A 269 -7.11 -26.93 -22.91
CA LEU A 269 -7.40 -26.85 -21.47
C LEU A 269 -8.62 -27.71 -21.10
N ARG A 270 -9.68 -27.69 -21.93
CA ARG A 270 -10.88 -28.51 -21.72
C ARG A 270 -10.54 -30.01 -21.74
N ASN A 271 -9.69 -30.46 -22.68
CA ASN A 271 -9.25 -31.83 -22.72
C ASN A 271 -8.47 -32.26 -21.48
N ILE A 272 -7.59 -31.38 -20.95
CA ILE A 272 -6.87 -31.64 -19.70
C ILE A 272 -7.86 -31.82 -18.53
N LEU A 273 -8.88 -30.96 -18.43
CA LEU A 273 -9.91 -31.03 -17.39
C LEU A 273 -10.75 -32.32 -17.49
N LEU A 274 -11.11 -32.77 -18.70
CA LEU A 274 -11.92 -33.97 -18.94
C LEU A 274 -11.15 -35.26 -18.69
N GLN A 275 -9.83 -35.26 -18.91
CA GLN A 275 -9.00 -36.45 -18.67
C GLN A 275 -8.77 -36.75 -17.19
N HIS A 276 -8.88 -35.73 -16.30
CA HIS A 276 -8.63 -35.89 -14.88
C HIS A 276 -9.69 -35.22 -14.00
N PRO A 277 -10.99 -35.64 -14.09
CA PRO A 277 -12.10 -34.89 -13.42
C PRO A 277 -12.08 -34.94 -11.89
N GLN A 278 -11.30 -35.82 -11.26
CA GLN A 278 -11.28 -35.98 -9.79
C GLN A 278 -9.88 -35.82 -9.16
N SER A 279 -8.88 -35.41 -9.92
CA SER A 279 -7.54 -35.26 -9.33
C SER A 279 -7.43 -33.99 -8.48
N THR A 280 -7.39 -34.14 -7.15
CA THR A 280 -7.01 -33.10 -6.19
C THR A 280 -5.50 -32.82 -6.17
N ASN A 281 -4.78 -33.31 -7.19
CA ASN A 281 -3.33 -33.19 -7.25
C ASN A 281 -2.91 -31.75 -7.54
N ARG A 282 -1.94 -31.21 -6.78
CA ARG A 282 -1.39 -29.86 -6.95
C ARG A 282 -0.91 -29.57 -8.38
N LEU A 283 -0.37 -30.59 -9.07
CA LEU A 283 0.08 -30.48 -10.47
C LEU A 283 -1.08 -30.19 -11.42
N HIS A 284 -2.23 -30.83 -11.23
CA HIS A 284 -3.43 -30.59 -12.05
C HIS A 284 -3.96 -29.15 -11.83
N SER A 285 -4.07 -28.72 -10.57
CA SER A 285 -4.47 -27.35 -10.25
C SER A 285 -3.54 -26.30 -10.88
N PHE A 286 -2.23 -26.58 -10.89
CA PHE A 286 -1.24 -25.69 -11.52
C PHE A 286 -1.41 -25.63 -13.05
N SER A 287 -1.67 -26.77 -13.70
CA SER A 287 -1.91 -26.83 -15.16
C SER A 287 -3.16 -26.04 -15.55
N VAL A 288 -4.23 -26.15 -14.76
CA VAL A 288 -5.48 -25.38 -14.98
C VAL A 288 -5.24 -23.88 -14.83
N LEU A 289 -4.54 -23.46 -13.76
CA LEU A 289 -4.21 -22.05 -13.54
C LEU A 289 -3.35 -21.48 -14.67
N ASN A 290 -2.37 -22.26 -15.15
CA ASN A 290 -1.54 -21.86 -16.28
C ASN A 290 -2.37 -21.74 -17.58
N GLY A 291 -3.28 -22.67 -17.84
CA GLY A 291 -4.18 -22.58 -18.99
C GLY A 291 -5.07 -21.33 -18.94
N ILE A 292 -5.64 -21.02 -17.77
CA ILE A 292 -6.43 -19.78 -17.58
C ILE A 292 -5.56 -18.55 -17.82
N LEU A 293 -4.31 -18.54 -17.34
CA LEU A 293 -3.37 -17.44 -17.58
C LEU A 293 -3.11 -17.24 -19.07
N ARG A 294 -2.87 -18.34 -19.81
CA ARG A 294 -2.65 -18.31 -21.27
C ARG A 294 -3.88 -17.79 -22.02
N LEU A 295 -5.09 -18.23 -21.65
CA LEU A 295 -6.33 -17.68 -22.23
C LEU A 295 -6.49 -16.17 -21.96
N ARG A 296 -6.16 -15.70 -20.79
CA ARG A 296 -6.14 -14.26 -20.47
C ARG A 296 -5.11 -13.49 -21.30
N GLN A 297 -3.95 -14.07 -21.54
CA GLN A 297 -2.92 -13.48 -22.41
C GLN A 297 -3.41 -13.41 -23.86
N LEU A 298 -3.96 -14.51 -24.42
CA LEU A 298 -4.54 -14.53 -25.76
C LEU A 298 -5.69 -13.55 -25.94
N SER A 299 -6.51 -13.35 -24.90
CA SER A 299 -7.59 -12.34 -24.93
C SER A 299 -7.06 -10.88 -24.93
N CYS A 300 -5.81 -10.65 -24.54
CA CYS A 300 -5.17 -9.34 -24.67
C CYS A 300 -4.52 -9.21 -26.05
N HIS A 301 -3.54 -10.07 -26.34
CA HIS A 301 -2.86 -10.13 -27.64
C HIS A 301 -2.16 -11.49 -27.81
N PRO A 302 -2.30 -12.17 -28.96
CA PRO A 302 -1.67 -13.48 -29.17
C PRO A 302 -0.14 -13.46 -29.07
N GLN A 303 0.52 -12.37 -29.43
CA GLN A 303 1.97 -12.22 -29.33
C GLN A 303 2.53 -12.41 -27.91
N LEU A 304 1.68 -12.28 -26.86
CA LEU A 304 2.09 -12.53 -25.49
C LEU A 304 2.52 -14.00 -25.25
N ILE A 305 2.01 -14.91 -26.09
CA ILE A 305 2.30 -16.35 -26.03
C ILE A 305 3.02 -16.84 -27.28
N LEU A 306 2.68 -16.27 -28.43
CA LEU A 306 3.18 -16.62 -29.75
C LEU A 306 4.06 -15.47 -30.26
N PRO A 307 5.39 -15.49 -30.04
CA PRO A 307 6.27 -14.37 -30.40
C PRO A 307 6.24 -14.04 -31.91
N ASP A 308 6.01 -15.05 -32.76
CA ASP A 308 5.99 -14.90 -34.21
C ASP A 308 4.63 -14.43 -34.75
N TYR A 309 3.66 -14.14 -33.90
CA TYR A 309 2.37 -13.62 -34.31
C TYR A 309 2.50 -12.18 -34.80
N THR A 310 2.12 -11.91 -36.03
CA THR A 310 2.22 -10.61 -36.70
C THR A 310 0.88 -9.89 -36.88
N GLY A 311 -0.23 -10.56 -36.52
CA GLY A 311 -1.57 -9.98 -36.59
C GLY A 311 -1.84 -9.01 -35.42
N THR A 312 -2.95 -8.31 -35.51
CA THR A 312 -3.44 -7.46 -34.41
C THR A 312 -4.43 -8.20 -33.51
N SER A 313 -4.84 -7.59 -32.40
CA SER A 313 -5.95 -8.08 -31.58
C SER A 313 -7.06 -7.04 -31.50
N GLY A 314 -8.30 -7.50 -31.37
CA GLY A 314 -9.44 -6.59 -31.25
C GLY A 314 -9.29 -5.61 -30.08
N LYS A 315 -8.74 -6.08 -28.95
CA LYS A 315 -8.49 -5.22 -27.78
C LYS A 315 -7.41 -4.16 -28.05
N THR A 316 -6.32 -4.53 -28.72
CA THR A 316 -5.25 -3.58 -29.07
C THR A 316 -5.78 -2.52 -30.04
N ALA A 317 -6.53 -2.93 -31.07
CA ALA A 317 -7.15 -1.98 -32.01
C ALA A 317 -8.07 -0.99 -31.32
N GLN A 318 -8.94 -1.46 -30.43
CA GLN A 318 -9.85 -0.59 -29.67
C GLN A 318 -9.12 0.36 -28.73
N ILE A 319 -8.04 -0.09 -28.07
CA ILE A 319 -7.23 0.78 -27.20
C ILE A 319 -6.57 1.89 -28.00
N ILE A 320 -6.02 1.57 -29.18
CA ILE A 320 -5.36 2.56 -30.05
C ILE A 320 -6.39 3.59 -30.55
N GLU A 321 -7.54 3.15 -31.05
CA GLU A 321 -8.62 4.05 -31.48
C GLU A 321 -9.07 5.00 -30.38
N THR A 322 -9.26 4.45 -29.15
CA THR A 322 -9.64 5.25 -28.00
C THR A 322 -8.53 6.23 -27.61
N PHE A 323 -7.27 5.78 -27.67
CA PHE A 323 -6.11 6.62 -27.37
C PHE A 323 -6.00 7.80 -28.35
N ASP A 324 -6.13 7.55 -29.65
CA ASP A 324 -6.05 8.57 -30.69
C ASP A 324 -7.16 9.62 -30.54
N THR A 325 -8.37 9.16 -30.22
CA THR A 325 -9.51 10.05 -29.95
C THR A 325 -9.21 10.97 -28.77
N LEU A 326 -8.83 10.41 -27.62
CA LEU A 326 -8.52 11.17 -26.40
C LEU A 326 -7.33 12.12 -26.60
N GLN A 327 -6.31 11.68 -27.33
CA GLN A 327 -5.14 12.52 -27.64
C GLN A 327 -5.53 13.70 -28.52
N SER A 328 -6.37 13.50 -29.53
CA SER A 328 -6.86 14.56 -30.41
C SER A 328 -7.66 15.63 -29.67
N GLU A 329 -8.35 15.24 -28.59
CA GLU A 329 -9.08 16.12 -27.67
C GLU A 329 -8.20 16.81 -26.63
N GLY A 330 -6.90 16.50 -26.61
CA GLY A 330 -5.93 17.09 -25.68
C GLY A 330 -5.94 16.48 -24.27
N HIS A 331 -6.55 15.33 -24.10
CA HIS A 331 -6.57 14.60 -22.83
C HIS A 331 -5.24 13.90 -22.54
N LYS A 332 -4.92 13.75 -21.26
CA LYS A 332 -3.79 12.93 -20.80
C LYS A 332 -4.27 11.51 -20.52
N VAL A 333 -3.62 10.54 -21.11
CA VAL A 333 -4.00 9.13 -21.01
C VAL A 333 -2.97 8.35 -20.21
N LEU A 334 -3.44 7.44 -19.34
CA LEU A 334 -2.63 6.43 -18.65
C LEU A 334 -3.20 5.06 -18.99
N ILE A 335 -2.37 4.19 -19.54
CA ILE A 335 -2.75 2.81 -19.87
C ILE A 335 -2.16 1.85 -18.84
N PHE A 336 -3.01 1.01 -18.26
CA PHE A 336 -2.62 -0.04 -17.31
C PHE A 336 -2.88 -1.42 -17.90
N SER A 337 -1.95 -2.33 -17.73
CA SER A 337 -2.12 -3.73 -18.12
C SER A 337 -1.62 -4.66 -17.01
N SER A 338 -2.27 -5.83 -16.89
CA SER A 338 -1.79 -6.92 -16.03
C SER A 338 -0.55 -7.62 -16.60
N PHE A 339 -0.20 -7.37 -17.88
CA PHE A 339 0.91 -7.98 -18.59
C PHE A 339 1.85 -6.89 -19.12
N VAL A 340 3.10 -6.90 -18.64
CA VAL A 340 4.13 -5.95 -19.11
C VAL A 340 4.34 -6.05 -20.62
N LYS A 341 4.43 -7.28 -21.15
CA LYS A 341 4.54 -7.52 -22.61
C LYS A 341 3.39 -6.91 -23.43
N HIS A 342 2.19 -6.78 -22.85
CA HIS A 342 1.09 -6.11 -23.55
C HIS A 342 1.31 -4.60 -23.64
N LEU A 343 1.94 -3.99 -22.64
CA LEU A 343 2.33 -2.59 -22.72
C LEU A 343 3.44 -2.35 -23.74
N GLU A 344 4.36 -3.31 -23.92
CA GLU A 344 5.39 -3.27 -24.97
C GLU A 344 4.75 -3.30 -26.36
N VAL A 345 3.82 -4.23 -26.61
CA VAL A 345 3.04 -4.29 -27.86
C VAL A 345 2.28 -3.00 -28.13
N LEU A 346 1.64 -2.42 -27.10
CA LEU A 346 0.91 -1.13 -27.24
C LEU A 346 1.84 0.06 -27.47
N ALA A 347 3.07 -0.01 -27.00
CA ALA A 347 4.05 1.07 -27.20
C ALA A 347 4.69 1.02 -28.61
N GLU A 348 4.70 -0.15 -29.25
CA GLU A 348 5.18 -0.32 -30.62
C GLU A 348 4.11 0.02 -31.67
N ALA A 349 2.85 -0.14 -31.32
CA ALA A 349 1.71 0.15 -32.19
C ALA A 349 1.33 1.63 -32.17
#